data_7ed31ccb043ca97ea4cadbd5b41de4fa
#
_entry.id   7ed31ccb043ca97ea4cadbd5b41de4fa
#
_cell.length_a   1.000
_cell.length_b   1.000
_cell.length_c   1.000
_cell.angle_alpha   90.00
_cell.angle_beta   90.00
_cell.angle_gamma   90.00
#
_symmetry.space_group_name_H-M   'P 1'
#
loop_
_entity.id
_entity.type
_entity.pdbx_description
1 polymer ?
#
loop_
_entity_poly.entity_id
_entity_poly.type
_entity_poly.pdbx_seq_one_letter_code
_entity_poly.pdbx_strand_id
1 'polypeptide(L)'
;MELEFDDGTLLLRGATESVPYGEWDDRVDEYRAQAYRYRALLEWSGAWDTTLDQRDTGPAQRTLEQGFDQTIEDTARAYPDLDLTPALHIEPRDYQQAALDAWIDHGRRGSVVLPTGSGKTFLGLQAIADAGVSALVVTPTIDL
;
A
#
# COMPACT_ATOMS: atom_id res chain seq x y z
N MET A 1 11.62 -15.65 6.34
CA MET A 1 10.55 -14.97 7.12
C MET A 1 9.48 -14.51 6.16
N GLU A 2 8.23 -14.74 6.49
CA GLU A 2 7.08 -14.27 5.69
C GLU A 2 6.34 -13.18 6.48
N LEU A 3 5.94 -12.11 5.80
CA LEU A 3 5.12 -11.04 6.35
C LEU A 3 3.72 -11.14 5.75
N GLU A 4 2.73 -11.50 6.57
CA GLU A 4 1.35 -11.72 6.16
C GLU A 4 0.41 -10.72 6.88
N PHE A 5 -0.63 -10.24 6.18
CA PHE A 5 -1.67 -9.44 6.82
C PHE A 5 -2.79 -10.36 7.34
N ASP A 6 -3.09 -10.24 8.63
CA ASP A 6 -4.12 -11.02 9.32
C ASP A 6 -4.97 -10.13 10.23
N ASP A 7 -6.20 -9.91 9.83
CA ASP A 7 -7.26 -9.21 10.60
C ASP A 7 -6.79 -7.92 11.31
N GLY A 8 -6.23 -6.99 10.52
CA GLY A 8 -5.77 -5.67 11.02
C GLY A 8 -4.37 -5.68 11.67
N THR A 9 -3.71 -6.82 11.66
CA THR A 9 -2.35 -7.00 12.15
C THR A 9 -1.45 -7.63 11.09
N LEU A 10 -0.16 -7.70 11.39
CA LEU A 10 0.85 -8.38 10.58
C LEU A 10 1.38 -9.58 11.36
N LEU A 11 1.38 -10.74 10.73
CA LEU A 11 2.07 -11.93 11.22
C LEU A 11 3.45 -12.01 10.57
N LEU A 12 4.46 -12.32 11.38
CA LEU A 12 5.84 -12.49 10.96
C LEU A 12 6.21 -13.97 11.17
N ARG A 13 5.93 -14.77 10.14
CA ARG A 13 6.13 -16.21 10.19
C ARG A 13 7.60 -16.58 10.04
N GLY A 14 8.05 -17.48 10.92
CA GLY A 14 9.42 -17.96 10.88
C GLY A 14 10.46 -16.92 11.30
N ALA A 15 10.10 -15.91 12.06
CA ALA A 15 11.04 -14.98 12.64
C ALA A 15 11.83 -15.68 13.75
N THR A 16 13.17 -15.73 13.61
CA THR A 16 14.06 -16.42 14.57
C THR A 16 14.61 -15.51 15.64
N GLU A 17 14.41 -14.20 15.51
CA GLU A 17 14.90 -13.19 16.43
C GLU A 17 13.75 -12.30 16.92
N SER A 18 14.00 -11.54 17.99
CA SER A 18 13.05 -10.56 18.50
C SER A 18 12.75 -9.49 17.44
N VAL A 19 11.49 -9.37 17.06
CA VAL A 19 11.00 -8.43 16.05
C VAL A 19 10.65 -7.11 16.72
N PRO A 20 11.22 -5.97 16.30
CA PRO A 20 10.81 -4.66 16.81
C PRO A 20 9.35 -4.40 16.49
N TYR A 21 8.63 -3.82 17.45
CA TYR A 21 7.18 -3.56 17.36
C TYR A 21 6.29 -4.81 17.29
N GLY A 22 6.88 -6.02 17.36
CA GLY A 22 6.15 -7.28 17.39
C GLY A 22 6.07 -7.82 18.82
N GLU A 23 4.93 -8.42 19.12
CA GLU A 23 4.69 -9.19 20.34
C GLU A 23 4.49 -10.64 19.94
N TRP A 24 5.02 -11.55 20.76
CA TRP A 24 4.83 -12.98 20.53
C TRP A 24 3.37 -13.36 20.81
N ASP A 25 2.73 -14.03 19.87
CA ASP A 25 1.35 -14.51 19.99
C ASP A 25 1.36 -16.04 20.15
N ASP A 26 1.21 -16.51 21.38
CA ASP A 26 1.21 -17.95 21.74
C ASP A 26 0.10 -18.76 21.03
N ARG A 27 -0.93 -18.11 20.51
CA ARG A 27 -2.05 -18.77 19.81
C ARG A 27 -1.65 -19.28 18.44
N VAL A 28 -0.71 -18.60 17.79
CA VAL A 28 -0.24 -18.91 16.43
C VAL A 28 1.24 -19.28 16.40
N ASP A 29 1.93 -19.17 17.55
CA ASP A 29 3.37 -19.45 17.71
C ASP A 29 4.24 -18.59 16.77
N GLU A 30 3.87 -17.31 16.62
CA GLU A 30 4.51 -16.34 15.71
C GLU A 30 4.50 -14.93 16.30
N TYR A 31 5.35 -14.05 15.78
CA TYR A 31 5.30 -12.64 16.14
C TYR A 31 4.12 -11.94 15.42
N ARG A 32 3.42 -11.09 16.18
CA ARG A 32 2.33 -10.26 15.67
C ARG A 32 2.62 -8.78 15.91
N ALA A 33 2.45 -7.96 14.90
CA ALA A 33 2.59 -6.50 14.97
C ALA A 33 1.34 -5.79 14.46
N GLN A 34 1.15 -4.54 14.89
CA GLN A 34 0.05 -3.71 14.36
C GLN A 34 0.30 -3.37 12.87
N ALA A 35 -0.74 -3.43 12.04
CA ALA A 35 -0.62 -3.24 10.59
C ALA A 35 0.01 -1.89 10.20
N TYR A 36 -0.20 -0.82 10.97
CA TYR A 36 0.41 0.49 10.71
C TYR A 36 1.94 0.50 10.88
N ARG A 37 2.52 -0.55 11.46
CA ARG A 37 3.98 -0.76 11.59
C ARG A 37 4.62 -1.38 10.34
N TYR A 38 3.83 -1.70 9.32
CA TYR A 38 4.29 -2.36 8.10
C TYR A 38 5.57 -1.72 7.53
N ARG A 39 5.56 -0.42 7.31
CA ARG A 39 6.73 0.30 6.80
C ARG A 39 7.95 0.17 7.72
N ALA A 40 7.75 0.38 9.03
CA ALA A 40 8.82 0.29 10.00
C ALA A 40 9.45 -1.14 10.08
N LEU A 41 8.65 -2.17 9.90
CA LEU A 41 9.11 -3.55 9.82
C LEU A 41 9.93 -3.82 8.56
N LEU A 42 9.49 -3.30 7.41
CA LEU A 42 10.26 -3.41 6.16
C LEU A 42 11.58 -2.60 6.22
N GLU A 43 11.57 -1.42 6.81
CA GLU A 43 12.79 -0.63 7.05
C GLU A 43 13.76 -1.36 7.98
N TRP A 44 13.26 -1.93 9.08
CA TRP A 44 14.07 -2.71 10.01
C TRP A 44 14.68 -3.94 9.36
N SER A 45 13.92 -4.66 8.57
CA SER A 45 14.37 -5.86 7.88
C SER A 45 15.28 -5.57 6.68
N GLY A 46 15.46 -4.28 6.31
CA GLY A 46 16.18 -3.87 5.10
C GLY A 46 15.42 -4.15 3.80
N ALA A 47 14.20 -4.65 3.86
CA ALA A 47 13.37 -4.93 2.69
C ALA A 47 12.66 -3.68 2.12
N TRP A 48 12.81 -2.54 2.76
CA TRP A 48 12.22 -1.30 2.27
C TRP A 48 13.06 -0.72 1.12
N ASP A 49 12.51 -0.75 -0.08
CA ASP A 49 13.07 -0.08 -1.25
C ASP A 49 12.17 1.11 -1.63
N THR A 50 12.73 2.30 -1.64
CA THR A 50 12.03 3.53 -2.02
C THR A 50 11.82 3.65 -3.53
N THR A 51 12.49 2.81 -4.32
CA THR A 51 12.42 2.83 -5.79
C THR A 51 11.36 1.91 -6.36
N LEU A 52 10.76 1.05 -5.54
CA LEU A 52 9.73 0.13 -6.01
C LEU A 52 8.46 0.88 -6.41
N ASP A 53 8.09 0.73 -7.66
CA ASP A 53 6.79 1.16 -8.16
C ASP A 53 5.69 0.49 -7.31
N GLN A 54 4.80 1.30 -6.75
CA GLN A 54 3.70 0.82 -5.91
C GLN A 54 2.68 -0.05 -6.66
N ARG A 55 2.88 -0.29 -7.96
CA ARG A 55 2.11 -1.23 -8.78
C ARG A 55 2.49 -2.69 -8.53
N ASP A 56 3.63 -2.93 -7.90
CA ASP A 56 4.06 -4.29 -7.58
C ASP A 56 3.25 -4.80 -6.37
N THR A 57 2.03 -5.26 -6.66
CA THR A 57 1.08 -5.79 -5.68
C THR A 57 1.22 -7.30 -5.48
N GLY A 58 2.14 -7.94 -6.23
CA GLY A 58 2.46 -9.34 -6.07
C GLY A 58 3.30 -9.64 -4.83
N PRO A 59 3.36 -10.92 -4.40
CA PRO A 59 4.27 -11.32 -3.33
C PRO A 59 5.69 -10.96 -3.70
N ALA A 60 6.29 -10.01 -2.97
CA ALA A 60 7.63 -9.52 -3.24
C ALA A 60 8.65 -10.38 -2.49
N GLN A 61 9.44 -11.16 -3.22
CA GLN A 61 10.66 -11.76 -2.68
C GLN A 61 11.76 -10.71 -2.70
N ARG A 62 12.17 -10.26 -1.53
CA ARG A 62 13.22 -9.26 -1.36
C ARG A 62 14.43 -9.88 -0.71
N THR A 63 15.54 -9.91 -1.42
CA THR A 63 16.83 -10.39 -0.91
C THR A 63 17.56 -9.21 -0.27
N LEU A 64 17.97 -9.35 0.98
CA LEU A 64 18.69 -8.31 1.71
C LEU A 64 20.17 -8.39 1.46
N GLU A 65 20.80 -7.31 1.00
CA GLU A 65 22.26 -7.21 0.86
C GLU A 65 22.99 -6.79 2.14
N GLN A 66 22.30 -6.47 3.24
CA GLN A 66 22.92 -5.97 4.46
C GLN A 66 22.50 -6.76 5.70
N GLY A 67 23.24 -7.80 6.02
CA GLY A 67 23.38 -8.30 7.39
C GLY A 67 22.29 -9.21 7.96
N PHE A 68 21.15 -9.35 7.33
CA PHE A 68 20.15 -10.36 7.67
C PHE A 68 20.21 -11.50 6.67
N ASP A 69 20.48 -12.71 7.16
CA ASP A 69 20.56 -13.92 6.33
C ASP A 69 19.17 -14.50 5.97
N GLN A 70 18.12 -13.69 5.99
CA GLN A 70 16.76 -14.13 5.72
C GLN A 70 16.09 -13.31 4.62
N THR A 71 15.67 -13.99 3.56
CA THR A 71 14.76 -13.45 2.56
C THR A 71 13.40 -13.21 3.18
N ILE A 72 12.82 -12.01 2.98
CA ILE A 72 11.44 -11.72 3.37
C ILE A 72 10.53 -11.95 2.17
N GLU A 73 9.54 -12.80 2.36
CA GLU A 73 8.40 -12.93 1.47
C GLU A 73 7.27 -12.02 2.02
N ASP A 74 6.96 -10.95 1.30
CA ASP A 74 5.94 -9.98 1.68
C ASP A 74 4.63 -10.30 0.98
N THR A 75 3.73 -10.97 1.67
CA THR A 75 2.37 -11.27 1.21
C THR A 75 1.32 -10.33 1.80
N ALA A 76 1.73 -9.44 2.72
CA ALA A 76 0.82 -8.50 3.40
C ALA A 76 0.18 -7.48 2.45
N ARG A 77 0.79 -7.24 1.28
CA ARG A 77 0.30 -6.34 0.23
C ARG A 77 -0.13 -7.06 -1.05
N ALA A 78 -0.38 -8.35 -0.98
CA ALA A 78 -0.94 -9.10 -2.11
C ALA A 78 -2.41 -8.71 -2.35
N TYR A 79 -2.65 -7.49 -2.88
CA TYR A 79 -3.98 -7.05 -3.27
C TYR A 79 -4.35 -7.66 -4.62
N PRO A 80 -5.59 -8.14 -4.79
CA PRO A 80 -6.04 -8.61 -6.10
C PRO A 80 -6.08 -7.43 -7.09
N ASP A 81 -5.57 -7.66 -8.29
CA ASP A 81 -5.72 -6.73 -9.39
C ASP A 81 -7.20 -6.54 -9.73
N LEU A 82 -7.61 -5.31 -9.93
CA LEU A 82 -8.95 -4.96 -10.38
C LEU A 82 -8.87 -4.38 -11.79
N ASP A 83 -9.53 -5.03 -12.74
CA ASP A 83 -9.77 -4.42 -14.06
C ASP A 83 -10.91 -3.40 -13.94
N LEU A 84 -10.53 -2.17 -13.58
CA LEU A 84 -11.44 -1.04 -13.49
C LEU A 84 -11.40 -0.25 -14.78
N THR A 85 -12.19 -0.68 -15.77
CA THR A 85 -12.41 0.14 -16.96
C THR A 85 -13.53 1.16 -16.64
N PRO A 86 -13.23 2.48 -16.61
CA PRO A 86 -14.25 3.49 -16.37
C PRO A 86 -15.34 3.41 -17.44
N ALA A 87 -16.59 3.26 -17.03
CA ALA A 87 -17.73 3.20 -17.94
C ALA A 87 -17.98 4.54 -18.67
N LEU A 88 -17.39 5.63 -18.18
CA LEU A 88 -17.49 6.97 -18.77
C LEU A 88 -16.13 7.37 -19.36
N HIS A 89 -16.09 7.51 -20.69
CA HIS A 89 -14.93 8.08 -21.40
C HIS A 89 -14.96 9.61 -21.30
N ILE A 90 -14.71 10.12 -20.10
CA ILE A 90 -14.55 11.56 -19.87
C ILE A 90 -13.05 11.83 -19.78
N GLU A 91 -12.56 12.69 -20.68
CA GLU A 91 -11.18 13.14 -20.62
C GLU A 91 -10.99 14.08 -19.42
N PRO A 92 -9.92 13.89 -18.61
CA PRO A 92 -9.58 14.83 -17.56
C PRO A 92 -9.30 16.22 -18.14
N ARG A 93 -9.64 17.26 -17.42
CA ARG A 93 -9.20 18.61 -17.75
C ARG A 93 -7.69 18.75 -17.44
N ASP A 94 -7.01 19.69 -18.10
CA ASP A 94 -5.56 19.87 -17.97
C ASP A 94 -5.08 19.93 -16.50
N TYR A 95 -5.79 20.65 -15.64
CA TYR A 95 -5.43 20.76 -14.21
C TYR A 95 -5.69 19.46 -13.42
N GLN A 96 -6.67 18.65 -13.87
CA GLN A 96 -6.96 17.34 -13.26
C GLN A 96 -5.88 16.34 -13.66
N GLN A 97 -5.49 16.35 -14.94
CA GLN A 97 -4.39 15.54 -15.43
C GLN A 97 -3.09 15.89 -14.71
N ALA A 98 -2.76 17.18 -14.65
CA ALA A 98 -1.56 17.64 -13.95
C ALA A 98 -1.54 17.23 -12.46
N ALA A 99 -2.69 17.25 -11.78
CA ALA A 99 -2.79 16.81 -10.39
C ALA A 99 -2.63 15.30 -10.25
N LEU A 100 -3.14 14.52 -11.19
CA LEU A 100 -3.00 13.07 -11.23
C LEU A 100 -1.53 12.68 -11.48
N ASP A 101 -0.90 13.30 -12.47
CA ASP A 101 0.50 13.08 -12.81
C ASP A 101 1.42 13.40 -11.61
N ALA A 102 1.21 14.54 -10.97
CA ALA A 102 1.97 14.92 -9.78
C ALA A 102 1.78 13.93 -8.61
N TRP A 103 0.57 13.40 -8.43
CA TRP A 103 0.30 12.39 -7.40
C TRP A 103 0.99 11.06 -7.74
N ILE A 104 1.01 10.64 -9.00
CA ILE A 104 1.72 9.45 -9.48
C ILE A 104 3.23 9.62 -9.24
N ASP A 105 3.81 10.75 -9.66
CA ASP A 105 5.24 11.05 -9.53
C ASP A 105 5.71 11.07 -8.06
N HIS A 106 4.81 11.42 -7.13
CA HIS A 106 5.06 11.37 -5.69
C HIS A 106 4.73 10.02 -5.05
N GLY A 107 4.71 8.93 -5.83
CA GLY A 107 4.48 7.57 -5.36
C GLY A 107 3.04 7.34 -4.87
N ARG A 108 2.07 7.96 -5.51
CA ARG A 108 0.63 7.87 -5.21
C ARG A 108 0.28 8.30 -3.78
N ARG A 109 1.00 9.30 -3.26
CA ARG A 109 0.80 9.87 -1.92
C ARG A 109 0.75 11.38 -1.98
N GLY A 110 -0.09 11.98 -1.13
CA GLY A 110 -0.18 13.42 -1.03
C GLY A 110 -1.61 13.93 -0.87
N SER A 111 -1.75 15.24 -0.86
CA SER A 111 -3.04 15.91 -0.80
C SER A 111 -3.25 16.73 -2.07
N VAL A 112 -4.40 16.53 -2.70
CA VAL A 112 -4.81 17.34 -3.86
C VAL A 112 -5.85 18.35 -3.40
N VAL A 113 -5.52 19.64 -3.53
CA VAL A 113 -6.40 20.74 -3.12
C VAL A 113 -6.97 21.40 -4.38
N LEU A 114 -8.27 21.27 -4.57
CA LEU A 114 -8.99 21.81 -5.71
C LEU A 114 -10.24 22.57 -5.25
N PRO A 115 -10.69 23.62 -5.98
CA PRO A 115 -11.91 24.36 -5.67
C PRO A 115 -13.16 23.46 -5.64
N THR A 116 -14.22 23.93 -5.01
CA THR A 116 -15.53 23.27 -5.07
C THR A 116 -16.03 23.25 -6.50
N GLY A 117 -16.63 22.14 -6.93
CA GLY A 117 -17.13 21.96 -8.31
C GLY A 117 -16.05 21.67 -9.37
N SER A 118 -14.78 21.57 -9.00
CA SER A 118 -13.68 21.25 -9.92
C SER A 118 -13.59 19.77 -10.34
N GLY A 119 -14.47 18.91 -9.83
CA GLY A 119 -14.47 17.48 -10.16
C GLY A 119 -13.49 16.64 -9.33
N LYS A 120 -13.32 16.95 -8.02
CA LYS A 120 -12.51 16.16 -7.10
C LYS A 120 -12.90 14.68 -7.08
N THR A 121 -14.20 14.39 -7.10
CA THR A 121 -14.71 13.00 -7.14
C THR A 121 -14.25 12.28 -8.41
N PHE A 122 -14.32 12.96 -9.56
CA PHE A 122 -13.83 12.41 -10.84
C PHE A 122 -12.33 12.09 -10.76
N LEU A 123 -11.52 13.02 -10.23
CA LEU A 123 -10.09 12.81 -10.05
C LEU A 123 -9.81 11.63 -9.10
N GLY A 124 -10.58 11.50 -8.03
CA GLY A 124 -10.46 10.34 -7.12
C GLY A 124 -10.76 9.01 -7.82
N LEU A 125 -11.79 8.98 -8.68
CA LEU A 125 -12.10 7.78 -9.46
C LEU A 125 -11.01 7.46 -10.49
N GLN A 126 -10.40 8.46 -11.12
CA GLN A 126 -9.26 8.26 -12.02
C GLN A 126 -8.04 7.71 -11.27
N ALA A 127 -7.77 8.23 -10.07
CA ALA A 127 -6.68 7.73 -9.24
C ALA A 127 -6.89 6.25 -8.82
N ILE A 128 -8.13 5.86 -8.49
CA ILE A 128 -8.48 4.47 -8.20
C ILE A 128 -8.31 3.58 -9.43
N ALA A 129 -8.77 4.03 -10.60
CA ALA A 129 -8.62 3.30 -11.85
C ALA A 129 -7.14 3.14 -12.25
N ASP A 130 -6.33 4.20 -12.07
CA ASP A 130 -4.88 4.12 -12.30
C ASP A 130 -4.18 3.17 -11.33
N ALA A 131 -4.62 3.13 -10.08
CA ALA A 131 -4.05 2.20 -9.09
C ALA A 131 -4.35 0.73 -9.42
N GLY A 132 -5.51 0.43 -10.01
CA GLY A 132 -5.88 -0.91 -10.46
C GLY A 132 -6.07 -1.94 -9.36
N VAL A 133 -6.20 -1.50 -8.11
CA VAL A 133 -6.36 -2.38 -6.93
C VAL A 133 -7.54 -1.95 -6.07
N SER A 134 -7.94 -2.81 -5.13
CA SER A 134 -8.98 -2.49 -4.16
C SER A 134 -8.71 -1.18 -3.44
N ALA A 135 -9.69 -0.31 -3.37
CA ALA A 135 -9.59 1.01 -2.77
C ALA A 135 -10.64 1.22 -1.68
N LEU A 136 -10.25 1.87 -0.60
CA LEU A 136 -11.16 2.35 0.44
C LEU A 136 -11.30 3.88 0.32
N VAL A 137 -12.52 4.34 0.08
CA VAL A 137 -12.85 5.77 0.06
C VAL A 137 -13.51 6.15 1.37
N VAL A 138 -12.92 7.12 2.08
CA VAL A 138 -13.44 7.63 3.33
C VAL A 138 -13.92 9.06 3.13
N THR A 139 -15.19 9.32 3.42
CA THR A 139 -15.81 10.64 3.29
C THR A 139 -16.30 11.13 4.65
N PRO A 140 -16.26 12.46 4.92
CA PRO A 140 -16.70 13.01 6.20
C PRO A 140 -18.23 13.00 6.37
N THR A 141 -18.99 12.86 5.28
CA THR A 141 -20.46 12.85 5.26
C THR A 141 -21.00 11.77 4.33
N ILE A 142 -22.26 11.38 4.55
CA ILE A 142 -22.94 10.35 3.73
C ILE A 142 -23.37 10.93 2.36
N ASP A 143 -23.39 12.24 2.20
CA ASP A 143 -23.89 12.96 1.02
C ASP A 143 -22.76 13.28 0.02
N LEU A 144 -22.09 12.25 -0.46
CA LEU A 144 -21.11 12.39 -1.55
C LEU A 144 -21.46 11.48 -2.72
#